data_6846898ddfbd6ab245e5849f32f9e0d4
#
_entry.id   6846898ddfbd6ab245e5849f32f9e0d4
#
_cell.length_a   1.000
_cell.length_b   1.000
_cell.length_c   1.000
_cell.angle_alpha   90.00
_cell.angle_beta   90.00
_cell.angle_gamma   90.00
#
_symmetry.space_group_name_H-M   'P 1'
#
loop_
_entity.id
_entity.type
_entity.pdbx_description
1 polymer ?
#
loop_
_entity_poly.entity_id
_entity_poly.type
_entity_poly.pdbx_seq_one_letter_code
_entity_poly.pdbx_strand_id
1 'polypeptide(L)'
;GALAELASKLKQTVLISHSQSGSFPLAAALIDPAGIAGMVLIEPGACPAAYTRDQIIALSRVPALVIFGDHLGDTPTGIPGFSWQTAFDGCQTFIERVKDAGGNAEMLHLPAKDIHGNSHMLMQDNNNLEIAGLILQWIETNAGKRKESHGTH
;
A
#
# COMPACT_ATOMS: atom_id res chain seq x y z
N GLY A 1 -8.69 -1.35 -16.40
CA GLY A 1 -8.36 -2.76 -16.35
C GLY A 1 -9.32 -3.52 -15.45
N ALA A 2 -9.29 -4.87 -15.52
CA ALA A 2 -10.27 -5.74 -14.84
C ALA A 2 -10.42 -5.49 -13.33
N LEU A 3 -9.33 -5.22 -12.62
CA LEU A 3 -9.38 -4.94 -11.16
C LEU A 3 -10.13 -3.63 -10.86
N ALA A 4 -9.88 -2.56 -11.62
CA ALA A 4 -10.60 -1.29 -11.47
C ALA A 4 -12.09 -1.46 -11.77
N GLU A 5 -12.44 -2.18 -12.84
CA GLU A 5 -13.82 -2.47 -13.20
C GLU A 5 -14.55 -3.29 -12.13
N LEU A 6 -13.89 -4.30 -11.55
CA LEU A 6 -14.45 -5.09 -10.45
C LEU A 6 -14.68 -4.21 -9.20
N ALA A 7 -13.71 -3.38 -8.83
CA ALA A 7 -13.84 -2.47 -7.69
C ALA A 7 -15.01 -1.48 -7.89
N SER A 8 -15.16 -0.95 -9.10
CA SER A 8 -16.27 -0.06 -9.47
C SER A 8 -17.63 -0.74 -9.34
N LYS A 9 -17.74 -2.03 -9.71
CA LYS A 9 -18.98 -2.82 -9.58
C LYS A 9 -19.33 -3.14 -8.13
N LEU A 10 -18.34 -3.50 -7.33
CA LEU A 10 -18.52 -3.87 -5.91
C LEU A 10 -18.75 -2.66 -5.01
N LYS A 11 -18.22 -1.51 -5.35
CA LYS A 11 -18.22 -0.26 -4.57
C LYS A 11 -17.58 -0.43 -3.17
N GLN A 12 -16.96 0.61 -2.63
CA GLN A 12 -16.34 0.60 -1.30
C GLN A 12 -15.37 -0.58 -1.07
N THR A 13 -14.61 -0.96 -2.13
CA THR A 13 -13.71 -2.11 -2.12
C THR A 13 -12.35 -1.73 -1.53
N VAL A 14 -11.83 -2.52 -0.59
CA VAL A 14 -10.41 -2.46 -0.21
C VAL A 14 -9.63 -3.46 -1.06
N LEU A 15 -8.61 -2.97 -1.76
CA LEU A 15 -7.72 -3.81 -2.55
C LEU A 15 -6.52 -4.21 -1.70
N ILE A 16 -6.33 -5.52 -1.53
CA ILE A 16 -5.17 -6.08 -0.81
C ILE A 16 -4.31 -6.83 -1.81
N SER A 17 -3.01 -6.57 -1.80
CA SER A 17 -2.04 -7.20 -2.70
C SER A 17 -0.79 -7.62 -1.94
N HIS A 18 -0.04 -8.55 -2.52
CA HIS A 18 1.20 -9.07 -1.95
C HIS A 18 2.29 -9.19 -3.01
N SER A 19 3.53 -8.87 -2.63
CA SER A 19 4.74 -9.18 -3.40
C SER A 19 4.73 -8.60 -4.84
N GLN A 20 4.84 -9.45 -5.84
CA GLN A 20 4.88 -9.06 -7.26
C GLN A 20 3.62 -8.31 -7.71
N SER A 21 2.46 -8.64 -7.17
CA SER A 21 1.21 -7.94 -7.45
C SER A 21 1.05 -6.63 -6.66
N GLY A 22 2.04 -6.26 -5.86
CA GLY A 22 2.00 -5.12 -4.93
C GLY A 22 1.59 -3.80 -5.56
N SER A 23 1.96 -3.54 -6.80
CA SER A 23 1.61 -2.29 -7.52
C SER A 23 0.24 -2.32 -8.22
N PHE A 24 -0.45 -3.46 -8.28
CA PHE A 24 -1.72 -3.57 -9.00
C PHE A 24 -2.84 -2.70 -8.43
N PRO A 25 -3.01 -2.54 -7.10
CA PRO A 25 -3.97 -1.59 -6.55
C PRO A 25 -3.70 -0.16 -6.97
N LEU A 26 -2.42 0.26 -7.02
CA LEU A 26 -2.03 1.60 -7.47
C LEU A 26 -2.40 1.81 -8.95
N ALA A 27 -2.11 0.83 -9.80
CA ALA A 27 -2.49 0.88 -11.20
C ALA A 27 -4.02 0.92 -11.40
N ALA A 28 -4.78 0.17 -10.59
CA ALA A 28 -6.24 0.21 -10.62
C ALA A 28 -6.79 1.57 -10.21
N ALA A 29 -6.25 2.18 -9.15
CA ALA A 29 -6.65 3.49 -8.67
C ALA A 29 -6.34 4.62 -9.66
N LEU A 30 -5.29 4.48 -10.46
CA LEU A 30 -4.99 5.41 -11.56
C LEU A 30 -5.97 5.30 -12.73
N ILE A 31 -6.58 4.13 -12.93
CA ILE A 31 -7.59 3.93 -14.00
C ILE A 31 -8.96 4.43 -13.54
N ASP A 32 -9.43 3.97 -12.38
CA ASP A 32 -10.69 4.39 -11.78
C ASP A 32 -10.65 4.22 -10.26
N PRO A 33 -10.49 5.30 -9.50
CA PRO A 33 -10.46 5.25 -8.05
C PRO A 33 -11.86 5.20 -7.40
N ALA A 34 -12.94 5.34 -8.17
CA ALA A 34 -14.29 5.61 -7.63
C ALA A 34 -14.81 4.49 -6.73
N GLY A 35 -14.52 3.22 -7.08
CA GLY A 35 -14.95 2.05 -6.32
C GLY A 35 -13.96 1.60 -5.23
N ILE A 36 -12.78 2.24 -5.12
CA ILE A 36 -11.72 1.82 -4.21
C ILE A 36 -11.78 2.66 -2.93
N ALA A 37 -12.05 2.01 -1.81
CA ALA A 37 -12.13 2.62 -0.49
C ALA A 37 -10.77 2.70 0.22
N GLY A 38 -9.83 1.83 -0.13
CA GLY A 38 -8.48 1.78 0.40
C GLY A 38 -7.62 0.74 -0.29
N MET A 39 -6.31 0.85 -0.11
CA MET A 39 -5.32 -0.07 -0.66
C MET A 39 -4.40 -0.56 0.46
N VAL A 40 -4.16 -1.86 0.51
CA VAL A 40 -3.20 -2.50 1.42
C VAL A 40 -2.18 -3.27 0.60
N LEU A 41 -0.94 -2.84 0.65
CA LEU A 41 0.18 -3.39 -0.12
C LEU A 41 1.10 -4.12 0.85
N ILE A 42 1.08 -5.45 0.82
CA ILE A 42 1.88 -6.31 1.71
C ILE A 42 3.16 -6.69 0.99
N GLU A 43 4.31 -6.33 1.57
CA GLU A 43 5.63 -6.64 1.00
C GLU A 43 5.68 -6.38 -0.53
N PRO A 44 5.25 -5.20 -1.01
CA PRO A 44 5.23 -4.96 -2.45
C PRO A 44 6.64 -4.96 -3.03
N GLY A 45 6.82 -5.59 -4.19
CA GLY A 45 8.11 -5.61 -4.87
C GLY A 45 8.60 -4.24 -5.33
N ALA A 46 7.69 -3.28 -5.49
CA ALA A 46 8.01 -1.87 -5.71
C ALA A 46 6.79 -0.98 -5.48
N CYS A 47 7.06 0.26 -5.02
CA CYS A 47 6.17 1.39 -5.23
C CYS A 47 6.80 2.26 -6.33
N PRO A 48 6.17 2.42 -7.50
CA PRO A 48 6.81 3.03 -8.65
C PRO A 48 7.29 4.46 -8.39
N ALA A 49 8.59 4.69 -8.50
CA ALA A 49 9.21 6.01 -8.30
C ALA A 49 8.88 6.98 -9.45
N ALA A 50 8.58 6.45 -10.65
CA ALA A 50 8.37 7.21 -11.87
C ALA A 50 6.99 7.87 -12.00
N TYR A 51 6.10 7.76 -11.00
CA TYR A 51 4.81 8.42 -11.06
C TYR A 51 4.96 9.94 -11.22
N THR A 52 4.22 10.50 -12.17
CA THR A 52 4.14 11.96 -12.35
C THR A 52 3.43 12.61 -11.16
N ARG A 53 3.53 13.94 -11.07
CA ARG A 53 2.81 14.71 -10.06
C ARG A 53 1.29 14.47 -10.13
N ASP A 54 0.72 14.44 -11.32
CA ASP A 54 -0.73 14.24 -11.51
C ASP A 54 -1.17 12.84 -11.09
N GLN A 55 -0.34 11.83 -11.34
CA GLN A 55 -0.59 10.47 -10.87
C GLN A 55 -0.55 10.39 -9.33
N ILE A 56 0.40 11.06 -8.69
CA ILE A 56 0.46 11.13 -7.21
C ILE A 56 -0.78 11.84 -6.66
N ILE A 57 -1.23 12.95 -7.27
CA ILE A 57 -2.47 13.64 -6.89
C ILE A 57 -3.69 12.71 -7.06
N ALA A 58 -3.74 11.92 -8.13
CA ALA A 58 -4.81 10.93 -8.30
C ALA A 58 -4.78 9.85 -7.21
N LEU A 59 -3.60 9.30 -6.90
CA LEU A 59 -3.41 8.28 -5.86
C LEU A 59 -3.67 8.82 -4.45
N SER A 60 -3.43 10.11 -4.19
CA SER A 60 -3.68 10.74 -2.90
C SER A 60 -5.18 10.76 -2.50
N ARG A 61 -6.07 10.46 -3.43
CA ARG A 61 -7.52 10.38 -3.19
C ARG A 61 -7.97 9.06 -2.53
N VAL A 62 -7.11 8.04 -2.53
CA VAL A 62 -7.39 6.73 -1.96
C VAL A 62 -6.41 6.43 -0.84
N PRO A 63 -6.87 6.15 0.38
CA PRO A 63 -5.99 5.78 1.48
C PRO A 63 -5.16 4.54 1.15
N ALA A 64 -3.88 4.54 1.53
CA ALA A 64 -2.96 3.45 1.28
C ALA A 64 -2.18 3.05 2.53
N LEU A 65 -2.12 1.75 2.80
CA LEU A 65 -1.23 1.13 3.80
C LEU A 65 -0.21 0.28 3.08
N VAL A 66 1.06 0.49 3.39
CA VAL A 66 2.16 -0.38 2.93
C VAL A 66 2.74 -1.10 4.14
N ILE A 67 2.92 -2.41 4.05
CA ILE A 67 3.41 -3.24 5.16
C ILE A 67 4.69 -3.93 4.76
N PHE A 68 5.69 -3.87 5.64
CA PHE A 68 6.95 -4.62 5.52
C PHE A 68 7.31 -5.32 6.83
N GLY A 69 7.84 -6.53 6.73
CA GLY A 69 8.38 -7.33 7.84
C GLY A 69 9.88 -7.14 8.05
N ASP A 70 10.55 -8.19 8.56
CA ASP A 70 11.92 -8.11 9.09
C ASP A 70 13.02 -8.14 8.01
N HIS A 71 12.88 -8.97 6.98
CA HIS A 71 14.00 -9.38 6.13
C HIS A 71 14.24 -8.45 4.93
N LEU A 72 14.55 -7.18 5.18
CA LEU A 72 14.73 -6.18 4.12
C LEU A 72 16.10 -6.29 3.41
N GLY A 73 17.19 -6.32 4.19
CA GLY A 73 18.56 -6.26 3.65
C GLY A 73 19.24 -7.60 3.43
N ASP A 74 18.86 -8.60 4.20
CA ASP A 74 19.67 -9.82 4.39
C ASP A 74 19.21 -11.00 3.53
N THR A 75 18.06 -10.89 2.86
CA THR A 75 17.50 -12.00 2.08
C THR A 75 17.90 -11.89 0.61
N PRO A 76 18.73 -12.81 0.09
CA PRO A 76 19.03 -12.86 -1.34
C PRO A 76 17.75 -13.11 -2.14
N THR A 77 17.44 -12.22 -3.06
CA THR A 77 16.24 -12.36 -3.90
C THR A 77 16.48 -13.19 -5.15
N GLY A 78 17.75 -13.44 -5.50
CA GLY A 78 18.12 -14.07 -6.77
C GLY A 78 17.88 -13.18 -8.00
N ILE A 79 17.41 -11.96 -7.81
CA ILE A 79 17.14 -10.99 -8.90
C ILE A 79 18.25 -9.94 -8.89
N PRO A 80 19.07 -9.84 -9.94
CA PRO A 80 20.14 -8.84 -10.00
C PRO A 80 19.59 -7.41 -9.85
N GLY A 81 20.21 -6.64 -8.93
CA GLY A 81 19.84 -5.23 -8.69
C GLY A 81 18.54 -5.02 -7.89
N PHE A 82 17.90 -6.08 -7.41
CA PHE A 82 16.73 -6.00 -6.54
C PHE A 82 17.05 -6.44 -5.11
N SER A 83 16.60 -5.65 -4.14
CA SER A 83 16.54 -6.03 -2.72
C SER A 83 15.22 -5.56 -2.11
N TRP A 84 14.78 -6.22 -1.03
CA TRP A 84 13.60 -5.78 -0.29
C TRP A 84 13.83 -4.42 0.37
N GLN A 85 15.07 -4.09 0.74
CA GLN A 85 15.42 -2.74 1.23
C GLN A 85 15.15 -1.68 0.16
N THR A 86 15.55 -1.92 -1.08
CA THR A 86 15.27 -0.99 -2.19
C THR A 86 13.77 -0.81 -2.42
N ALA A 87 12.99 -1.89 -2.31
CA ALA A 87 11.54 -1.82 -2.40
C ALA A 87 10.92 -0.99 -1.26
N PHE A 88 11.38 -1.21 -0.04
CA PHE A 88 10.98 -0.46 1.14
C PHE A 88 11.27 1.04 1.00
N ASP A 89 12.51 1.41 0.65
CA ASP A 89 12.93 2.80 0.47
C ASP A 89 12.11 3.52 -0.62
N GLY A 90 11.85 2.80 -1.72
CA GLY A 90 10.99 3.31 -2.80
C GLY A 90 9.56 3.54 -2.34
N CYS A 91 9.02 2.67 -1.48
CA CYS A 91 7.69 2.83 -0.92
C CYS A 91 7.63 3.95 0.12
N GLN A 92 8.68 4.17 0.91
CA GLN A 92 8.76 5.35 1.78
C GLN A 92 8.69 6.65 0.97
N THR A 93 9.49 6.75 -0.08
CA THR A 93 9.46 7.92 -0.98
C THR A 93 8.08 8.13 -1.61
N PHE A 94 7.42 7.05 -2.04
CA PHE A 94 6.05 7.11 -2.56
C PHE A 94 5.07 7.66 -1.51
N ILE A 95 5.13 7.16 -0.28
CA ILE A 95 4.26 7.59 0.83
C ILE A 95 4.46 9.08 1.14
N GLU A 96 5.70 9.56 1.18
CA GLU A 96 6.02 10.97 1.40
C GLU A 96 5.39 11.84 0.31
N ARG A 97 5.55 11.46 -0.95
CA ARG A 97 4.93 12.19 -2.09
C ARG A 97 3.40 12.22 -2.02
N VAL A 98 2.77 11.13 -1.60
CA VAL A 98 1.30 11.07 -1.43
C VAL A 98 0.87 11.98 -0.29
N LYS A 99 1.61 12.01 0.84
CA LYS A 99 1.35 12.92 1.97
C LYS A 99 1.51 14.38 1.57
N ASP A 100 2.57 14.71 0.83
CA ASP A 100 2.81 16.07 0.32
C ASP A 100 1.69 16.55 -0.63
N ALA A 101 1.06 15.62 -1.33
CA ALA A 101 -0.13 15.88 -2.14
C ALA A 101 -1.45 15.94 -1.31
N GLY A 102 -1.37 15.88 0.02
CA GLY A 102 -2.52 15.92 0.92
C GLY A 102 -3.24 14.58 1.10
N GLY A 103 -2.69 13.48 0.60
CA GLY A 103 -3.25 12.14 0.74
C GLY A 103 -2.98 11.50 2.11
N ASN A 104 -3.61 10.34 2.32
CA ASN A 104 -3.39 9.49 3.47
C ASN A 104 -2.67 8.21 3.02
N ALA A 105 -1.38 8.12 3.31
CA ALA A 105 -0.58 6.94 3.06
C ALA A 105 0.32 6.66 4.27
N GLU A 106 0.44 5.39 4.65
CA GLU A 106 1.18 4.97 5.84
C GLU A 106 2.09 3.78 5.54
N MET A 107 3.25 3.74 6.23
CA MET A 107 4.13 2.59 6.30
C MET A 107 3.93 1.90 7.64
N LEU A 108 3.54 0.64 7.61
CA LEU A 108 3.61 -0.26 8.77
C LEU A 108 4.86 -1.15 8.61
N HIS A 109 5.96 -0.73 9.18
CA HIS A 109 7.16 -1.55 9.31
C HIS A 109 7.06 -2.31 10.63
N LEU A 110 6.82 -3.63 10.55
CA LEU A 110 6.52 -4.46 11.73
C LEU A 110 7.61 -4.40 12.80
N PRO A 111 8.93 -4.48 12.47
CA PRO A 111 9.99 -4.31 13.46
C PRO A 111 9.96 -2.98 14.21
N ALA A 112 9.53 -1.90 13.57
CA ALA A 112 9.37 -0.60 14.23
C ALA A 112 8.21 -0.55 15.24
N LYS A 113 7.37 -1.60 15.27
CA LYS A 113 6.30 -1.83 16.24
C LYS A 113 6.61 -2.96 17.22
N ASP A 114 7.87 -3.38 17.27
CA ASP A 114 8.32 -4.48 18.12
C ASP A 114 7.70 -5.85 17.75
N ILE A 115 7.27 -5.99 16.48
CA ILE A 115 6.72 -7.21 15.90
C ILE A 115 7.79 -7.82 14.99
N HIS A 116 8.30 -8.98 15.40
CA HIS A 116 9.46 -9.63 14.77
C HIS A 116 9.18 -11.08 14.36
N GLY A 117 10.08 -11.63 13.53
CA GLY A 117 10.04 -13.01 13.05
C GLY A 117 9.16 -13.21 11.83
N ASN A 118 8.86 -12.14 11.13
CA ASN A 118 8.02 -12.19 9.94
C ASN A 118 8.83 -12.43 8.67
N SER A 119 8.40 -13.45 7.93
CA SER A 119 8.90 -13.76 6.59
C SER A 119 8.25 -12.86 5.54
N HIS A 120 8.69 -13.01 4.28
CA HIS A 120 7.99 -12.37 3.15
C HIS A 120 6.52 -12.80 3.00
N MET A 121 6.17 -13.95 3.56
CA MET A 121 4.80 -14.52 3.52
C MET A 121 4.06 -14.27 4.84
N LEU A 122 3.89 -12.99 5.20
CA LEU A 122 3.27 -12.55 6.47
C LEU A 122 1.96 -13.30 6.81
N MET A 123 1.18 -13.66 5.79
CA MET A 123 -0.09 -14.37 5.94
C MET A 123 0.08 -15.85 6.36
N GLN A 124 1.29 -16.39 6.29
CA GLN A 124 1.62 -17.78 6.68
C GLN A 124 2.42 -17.86 7.98
N ASP A 125 2.86 -16.73 8.52
CA ASP A 125 3.62 -16.67 9.76
C ASP A 125 2.73 -16.93 10.99
N ASN A 126 3.34 -17.32 12.11
CA ASN A 126 2.61 -17.70 13.32
C ASN A 126 1.79 -16.57 13.94
N ASN A 127 2.15 -15.32 13.68
CA ASN A 127 1.47 -14.10 14.15
C ASN A 127 0.54 -13.49 13.09
N ASN A 128 0.16 -14.25 12.06
CA ASN A 128 -0.67 -13.75 10.95
C ASN A 128 -1.99 -13.12 11.40
N LEU A 129 -2.61 -13.62 12.47
CA LEU A 129 -3.85 -13.07 13.02
C LEU A 129 -3.63 -11.70 13.69
N GLU A 130 -2.48 -11.48 14.32
CA GLU A 130 -2.10 -10.18 14.87
C GLU A 130 -1.95 -9.16 13.73
N ILE A 131 -1.22 -9.52 12.68
CA ILE A 131 -1.04 -8.67 11.50
C ILE A 131 -2.39 -8.38 10.81
N ALA A 132 -3.25 -9.40 10.67
CA ALA A 132 -4.60 -9.23 10.15
C ALA A 132 -5.42 -8.24 11.00
N GLY A 133 -5.29 -8.30 12.33
CA GLY A 133 -5.91 -7.36 13.26
C GLY A 133 -5.48 -5.91 13.01
N LEU A 134 -4.17 -5.67 12.80
CA LEU A 134 -3.64 -4.34 12.48
C LEU A 134 -4.19 -3.82 11.13
N ILE A 135 -4.27 -4.68 10.13
CA ILE A 135 -4.83 -4.34 8.82
C ILE A 135 -6.32 -3.96 8.96
N LEU A 136 -7.10 -4.78 9.67
CA LEU A 136 -8.53 -4.52 9.86
C LEU A 136 -8.76 -3.22 10.62
N GLN A 137 -8.00 -2.95 11.67
CA GLN A 137 -8.05 -1.69 12.41
C GLN A 137 -7.75 -0.49 11.51
N TRP A 138 -6.73 -0.61 10.65
CA TRP A 138 -6.41 0.44 9.69
C TRP A 138 -7.55 0.66 8.68
N ILE A 139 -8.14 -0.42 8.16
CA ILE A 139 -9.28 -0.36 7.23
C ILE A 139 -10.46 0.35 7.87
N GLU A 140 -10.86 -0.03 9.09
CA GLU A 140 -11.97 0.60 9.82
C GLU A 140 -11.74 2.10 10.06
N THR A 141 -10.48 2.48 10.28
CA THR A 141 -10.12 3.86 10.55
C THR A 141 -10.04 4.72 9.30
N ASN A 142 -9.57 4.18 8.18
CA ASN A 142 -9.15 4.96 7.02
C ASN A 142 -9.97 4.70 5.74
N ALA A 143 -10.46 3.46 5.53
CA ALA A 143 -11.12 3.12 4.28
C ALA A 143 -12.45 3.89 4.11
N GLY A 144 -12.67 4.38 2.89
CA GLY A 144 -13.87 5.14 2.54
C GLY A 144 -13.91 6.58 3.06
N LYS A 145 -12.95 6.99 3.88
CA LYS A 145 -12.83 8.39 4.34
C LYS A 145 -12.11 9.23 3.28
N ARG A 146 -12.86 9.73 2.31
CA ARG A 146 -12.35 10.77 1.40
C ARG A 146 -12.27 12.07 2.20
N LYS A 147 -11.10 12.73 2.21
CA LYS A 147 -11.04 14.13 2.65
C LYS A 147 -11.92 14.94 1.70
N GLU A 148 -12.98 15.51 2.22
CA GLU A 148 -13.74 16.53 1.49
C GLU A 148 -12.76 17.65 1.14
N SER A 149 -12.60 17.91 -0.16
CA SER A 149 -11.89 19.10 -0.58
C SER A 149 -12.67 20.30 -0.06
N HIS A 150 -12.15 20.99 0.94
CA HIS A 150 -12.66 22.29 1.32
C HIS A 150 -12.48 23.21 0.10
N GLY A 151 -13.54 23.34 -0.68
CA GLY A 151 -13.67 24.38 -1.68
C GLY A 151 -13.75 25.71 -0.92
N THR A 152 -12.65 26.42 -0.89
CA THR A 152 -12.66 27.84 -0.58
C THR A 152 -13.37 28.57 -1.73
N HIS A 153 -14.54 29.07 -1.44
CA HIS A 153 -15.21 30.09 -2.26
C HIS A 153 -14.43 31.40 -2.22
#